data_31ea8b2792cb1fc02bdde147a985d92a
#
_entry.id   31ea8b2792cb1fc02bdde147a985d92a
#
_cell.length_a   1.000
_cell.length_b   1.000
_cell.length_c   1.000
_cell.angle_alpha   90.00
_cell.angle_beta   90.00
_cell.angle_gamma   90.00
#
_symmetry.space_group_name_H-M   'P 1'
#
loop_
_entity.id
_entity.type
_entity.pdbx_description
1 polymer ?
#
loop_
_entity_poly.entity_id
_entity_poly.type
_entity_poly.pdbx_seq_one_letter_code
_entity_poly.pdbx_strand_id
1 'polypeptide(L)'
;MKKFFCVFMVIILSFALCRCTKEQTKKVDQAGDRLSDGTETYYENTLNENGMVINSKHFKKDGTLIGETDYEYFYDTSGRISKSRETDAIKGTYTEKEYDKFKTVISVTYFTKDGKIYNKEDLDSKGNIKKTYIYKNGEMNGYIIFDRYADSNVKSASEYAVNGKSVCYTTYTRNGKTAQIKKFDKDGIIESIKKFRYKNDALVGADVFDGEFLIKEKWDYTSEPYKCTYYDKSQEPTVIAEFDKNGNKLSEYSANHK
;
A
#
# COMPACT_ATOMS: atom_id res chain seq x y z
N MET A 1 -11.39 31.57 -62.72
CA MET A 1 -11.46 32.15 -61.36
C MET A 1 -12.74 31.80 -60.55
N LYS A 2 -13.76 31.14 -61.10
CA LYS A 2 -15.01 30.82 -60.33
C LYS A 2 -14.99 29.47 -59.62
N LYS A 3 -14.07 28.53 -59.91
CA LYS A 3 -14.03 27.20 -59.30
C LYS A 3 -13.18 27.15 -58.00
N PHE A 4 -12.32 28.12 -57.76
CA PHE A 4 -11.49 28.19 -56.52
C PHE A 4 -12.23 28.77 -55.35
N PHE A 5 -13.30 29.55 -55.55
CA PHE A 5 -14.07 30.18 -54.49
C PHE A 5 -15.02 29.20 -53.78
N CYS A 6 -15.52 28.17 -54.47
CA CYS A 6 -16.41 27.18 -53.84
C CYS A 6 -15.67 26.20 -52.93
N VAL A 7 -14.41 25.86 -53.23
CA VAL A 7 -13.63 24.92 -52.39
C VAL A 7 -13.23 25.58 -51.07
N PHE A 8 -12.92 26.90 -51.10
CA PHE A 8 -12.57 27.62 -49.88
C PHE A 8 -13.77 27.85 -48.93
N MET A 9 -14.97 27.98 -49.48
CA MET A 9 -16.20 28.17 -48.68
C MET A 9 -16.65 26.87 -48.01
N VAL A 10 -16.39 25.70 -48.62
CA VAL A 10 -16.69 24.38 -48.01
C VAL A 10 -15.73 24.05 -46.91
N ILE A 11 -14.45 24.48 -46.99
CA ILE A 11 -13.47 24.26 -45.91
C ILE A 11 -13.76 25.18 -44.72
N ILE A 12 -14.23 26.39 -44.92
CA ILE A 12 -14.61 27.31 -43.82
C ILE A 12 -15.90 26.86 -43.13
N LEU A 13 -16.85 26.27 -43.87
CA LEU A 13 -18.05 25.69 -43.25
C LEU A 13 -17.77 24.40 -42.47
N SER A 14 -16.79 23.60 -42.87
CA SER A 14 -16.39 22.43 -42.12
C SER A 14 -15.66 22.73 -40.80
N PHE A 15 -14.97 23.88 -40.70
CA PHE A 15 -14.38 24.36 -39.44
C PHE A 15 -15.40 25.06 -38.51
N ALA A 16 -16.49 25.60 -39.04
CA ALA A 16 -17.55 26.22 -38.22
C ALA A 16 -18.51 25.20 -37.58
N LEU A 17 -18.42 23.91 -37.93
CA LEU A 17 -19.21 22.84 -37.33
C LEU A 17 -18.45 22.04 -36.26
N CYS A 18 -17.21 22.42 -35.91
CA CYS A 18 -16.63 22.06 -34.61
C CYS A 18 -17.38 22.85 -33.52
N ARG A 19 -18.67 22.54 -33.33
CA ARG A 19 -19.37 22.90 -32.12
C ARG A 19 -18.60 22.27 -30.98
N CYS A 20 -17.96 23.10 -30.14
CA CYS A 20 -17.75 22.75 -28.75
C CYS A 20 -19.11 22.32 -28.19
N THR A 21 -19.42 21.06 -28.24
CA THR A 21 -20.43 20.48 -27.38
C THR A 21 -19.91 20.73 -25.97
N LYS A 22 -20.47 21.75 -25.27
CA LYS A 22 -20.27 21.87 -23.83
C LYS A 22 -20.62 20.51 -23.27
N GLU A 23 -19.66 19.82 -22.70
CA GLU A 23 -19.93 18.60 -21.94
C GLU A 23 -21.07 18.90 -20.99
N GLN A 24 -22.19 18.18 -21.17
CA GLN A 24 -23.32 18.32 -20.27
C GLN A 24 -22.94 17.63 -18.97
N THR A 25 -22.63 18.45 -17.96
CA THR A 25 -22.35 17.96 -16.61
C THR A 25 -23.62 17.99 -15.78
N LYS A 26 -23.83 16.97 -14.96
CA LYS A 26 -24.93 16.87 -14.01
C LYS A 26 -24.38 16.86 -12.59
N LYS A 27 -24.95 17.66 -11.69
CA LYS A 27 -24.64 17.61 -10.25
C LYS A 27 -25.58 16.66 -9.53
N VAL A 28 -25.03 15.85 -8.63
CA VAL A 28 -25.75 14.88 -7.81
C VAL A 28 -25.19 14.89 -6.40
N ASP A 29 -26.06 15.07 -5.41
CA ASP A 29 -25.68 15.00 -3.99
C ASP A 29 -25.78 13.56 -3.50
N GLN A 30 -24.83 13.18 -2.66
CA GLN A 30 -24.78 11.85 -2.04
C GLN A 30 -24.45 12.00 -0.55
N ALA A 31 -25.15 11.24 0.32
CA ALA A 31 -24.80 11.17 1.74
C ALA A 31 -23.37 10.63 1.90
N GLY A 32 -22.59 11.27 2.74
CA GLY A 32 -21.23 10.86 3.11
C GLY A 32 -21.22 10.05 4.40
N ASP A 33 -20.04 9.57 4.74
CA ASP A 33 -19.81 8.86 6.00
C ASP A 33 -19.79 9.84 7.20
N ARG A 34 -20.01 9.30 8.41
CA ARG A 34 -19.76 10.06 9.63
C ARG A 34 -18.28 10.09 9.96
N LEU A 35 -17.75 11.25 10.29
CA LEU A 35 -16.38 11.40 10.80
C LEU A 35 -16.25 10.78 12.19
N SER A 36 -15.01 10.57 12.65
CA SER A 36 -14.72 9.97 13.97
C SER A 36 -15.26 10.78 15.15
N ASP A 37 -15.50 12.07 14.98
CA ASP A 37 -16.15 12.97 15.96
C ASP A 37 -17.68 12.95 15.89
N GLY A 38 -18.27 12.09 15.03
CA GLY A 38 -19.71 12.00 14.82
C GLY A 38 -20.31 13.00 13.84
N THR A 39 -19.51 13.88 13.23
CA THR A 39 -19.97 14.88 12.26
C THR A 39 -20.49 14.20 11.01
N GLU A 40 -21.71 14.52 10.57
CA GLU A 40 -22.28 14.07 9.30
C GLU A 40 -21.64 14.81 8.11
N THR A 41 -21.45 14.07 7.02
CA THR A 41 -20.86 14.61 5.79
C THR A 41 -21.75 14.30 4.57
N TYR A 42 -21.48 15.00 3.47
CA TYR A 42 -22.10 14.73 2.17
C TYR A 42 -21.12 15.02 1.03
N TYR A 43 -21.42 14.46 -0.16
CA TYR A 43 -20.67 14.67 -1.39
C TYR A 43 -21.53 15.38 -2.41
N GLU A 44 -20.95 16.38 -3.09
CA GLU A 44 -21.47 16.93 -4.33
C GLU A 44 -20.65 16.36 -5.49
N ASN A 45 -21.28 15.51 -6.31
CA ASN A 45 -20.65 14.89 -7.45
C ASN A 45 -21.03 15.59 -8.74
N THR A 46 -20.05 15.90 -9.59
CA THR A 46 -20.24 16.34 -10.96
C THR A 46 -20.04 15.13 -11.89
N LEU A 47 -21.05 14.84 -12.71
CA LEU A 47 -21.01 13.71 -13.65
C LEU A 47 -20.82 14.23 -15.07
N ASN A 48 -20.12 13.45 -15.91
CA ASN A 48 -20.06 13.67 -17.34
C ASN A 48 -21.33 13.14 -18.05
N GLU A 49 -21.41 13.28 -19.36
CA GLU A 49 -22.51 12.80 -20.20
C GLU A 49 -22.78 11.29 -20.12
N ASN A 50 -21.76 10.49 -19.77
CA ASN A 50 -21.84 9.04 -19.58
C ASN A 50 -22.23 8.65 -18.14
N GLY A 51 -22.55 9.63 -17.28
CA GLY A 51 -22.92 9.41 -15.89
C GLY A 51 -21.78 9.05 -14.95
N MET A 52 -20.53 9.23 -15.38
CA MET A 52 -19.35 9.00 -14.53
C MET A 52 -18.98 10.25 -13.76
N VAL A 53 -18.57 10.09 -12.51
CA VAL A 53 -18.08 11.20 -11.65
C VAL A 53 -16.77 11.74 -12.24
N ILE A 54 -16.72 13.05 -12.51
CA ILE A 54 -15.51 13.75 -12.95
C ILE A 54 -14.95 14.70 -11.89
N ASN A 55 -15.76 15.09 -10.91
CA ASN A 55 -15.34 15.84 -9.73
C ASN A 55 -16.24 15.45 -8.55
N SER A 56 -15.67 15.32 -7.38
CA SER A 56 -16.38 15.02 -6.13
C SER A 56 -15.89 15.96 -5.04
N LYS A 57 -16.79 16.75 -4.45
CA LYS A 57 -16.53 17.63 -3.32
C LYS A 57 -17.12 17.04 -2.07
N HIS A 58 -16.31 16.93 -1.02
CA HIS A 58 -16.71 16.37 0.27
C HIS A 58 -16.88 17.48 1.30
N PHE A 59 -18.07 17.59 1.88
CA PHE A 59 -18.43 18.63 2.82
C PHE A 59 -18.84 18.06 4.17
N LYS A 60 -18.61 18.83 5.24
CA LYS A 60 -19.35 18.66 6.49
C LYS A 60 -20.78 19.14 6.29
N LYS A 61 -21.70 18.70 7.19
CA LYS A 61 -23.10 19.12 7.17
C LYS A 61 -23.30 20.64 7.26
N ASP A 62 -22.37 21.37 7.86
CA ASP A 62 -22.37 22.84 7.96
C ASP A 62 -21.90 23.54 6.67
N GLY A 63 -21.59 22.79 5.62
CA GLY A 63 -21.11 23.32 4.34
C GLY A 63 -19.60 23.51 4.25
N THR A 64 -18.83 23.15 5.29
CA THR A 64 -17.37 23.26 5.24
C THR A 64 -16.80 22.21 4.28
N LEU A 65 -16.06 22.65 3.24
CA LEU A 65 -15.35 21.78 2.32
C LEU A 65 -14.16 21.10 3.05
N ILE A 66 -14.10 19.78 3.02
CA ILE A 66 -13.05 18.98 3.67
C ILE A 66 -12.26 18.09 2.70
N GLY A 67 -12.72 17.97 1.45
CA GLY A 67 -12.03 17.24 0.40
C GLY A 67 -12.56 17.58 -0.98
N GLU A 68 -11.71 17.48 -1.99
CA GLU A 68 -12.10 17.60 -3.39
C GLU A 68 -11.24 16.67 -4.23
N THR A 69 -11.87 15.86 -5.09
CA THR A 69 -11.21 14.87 -5.93
C THR A 69 -11.67 15.04 -7.38
N ASP A 70 -10.72 15.19 -8.28
CA ASP A 70 -10.93 15.15 -9.72
C ASP A 70 -10.68 13.76 -10.27
N TYR A 71 -11.49 13.33 -11.25
CA TYR A 71 -11.41 12.02 -11.88
C TYR A 71 -11.20 12.17 -13.38
N GLU A 72 -10.22 11.44 -13.91
CA GLU A 72 -9.95 11.30 -15.34
C GLU A 72 -10.05 9.82 -15.73
N TYR A 73 -10.62 9.53 -16.90
CA TYR A 73 -10.79 8.18 -17.41
C TYR A 73 -10.13 8.03 -18.77
N PHE A 74 -9.31 6.99 -18.91
CA PHE A 74 -8.60 6.67 -20.14
C PHE A 74 -9.17 5.36 -20.73
N TYR A 75 -9.38 5.35 -22.04
CA TYR A 75 -10.05 4.25 -22.71
C TYR A 75 -9.07 3.49 -23.62
N ASP A 76 -9.25 2.18 -23.73
CA ASP A 76 -8.56 1.36 -24.71
C ASP A 76 -9.17 1.56 -26.11
N THR A 77 -8.57 0.91 -27.12
CA THR A 77 -9.03 0.97 -28.51
C THR A 77 -10.43 0.37 -28.72
N SER A 78 -10.98 -0.37 -27.75
CA SER A 78 -12.32 -0.94 -27.77
C SER A 78 -13.33 -0.06 -27.01
N GLY A 79 -12.94 1.12 -26.53
CA GLY A 79 -13.80 2.04 -25.77
C GLY A 79 -14.05 1.62 -24.31
N ARG A 80 -13.25 0.71 -23.74
CA ARG A 80 -13.34 0.31 -22.34
C ARG A 80 -12.37 1.12 -21.50
N ILE A 81 -12.76 1.45 -20.25
CA ILE A 81 -11.83 2.09 -19.31
C ILE A 81 -10.66 1.13 -19.07
N SER A 82 -9.46 1.58 -19.40
CA SER A 82 -8.19 0.88 -19.18
C SER A 82 -7.43 1.44 -17.98
N LYS A 83 -7.65 2.75 -17.68
CA LYS A 83 -7.02 3.45 -16.56
C LYS A 83 -7.95 4.56 -16.05
N SER A 84 -7.89 4.86 -14.75
CA SER A 84 -8.41 6.10 -14.18
C SER A 84 -7.34 6.81 -13.36
N ARG A 85 -7.47 8.14 -13.24
CA ARG A 85 -6.71 8.96 -12.30
C ARG A 85 -7.65 9.67 -11.36
N GLU A 86 -7.34 9.62 -10.07
CA GLU A 86 -8.03 10.32 -8.99
C GLU A 86 -7.04 11.32 -8.39
N THR A 87 -7.30 12.61 -8.53
CA THR A 87 -6.44 13.69 -8.02
C THR A 87 -7.09 14.35 -6.82
N ASP A 88 -6.41 14.34 -5.67
CA ASP A 88 -6.78 15.18 -4.51
C ASP A 88 -6.48 16.64 -4.89
N ALA A 89 -7.52 17.41 -5.24
CA ALA A 89 -7.38 18.78 -5.71
C ALA A 89 -6.83 19.73 -4.64
N ILE A 90 -6.95 19.38 -3.35
CA ILE A 90 -6.44 20.17 -2.23
C ILE A 90 -4.95 19.92 -2.03
N LYS A 91 -4.53 18.64 -2.03
CA LYS A 91 -3.12 18.24 -1.79
C LYS A 91 -2.28 18.18 -3.06
N GLY A 92 -2.93 18.05 -4.22
CA GLY A 92 -2.28 17.87 -5.52
C GLY A 92 -1.66 16.47 -5.70
N THR A 93 -1.85 15.54 -4.76
CA THR A 93 -1.43 14.15 -4.92
C THR A 93 -2.45 13.40 -5.78
N TYR A 94 -2.02 12.35 -6.49
CA TYR A 94 -2.95 11.59 -7.30
C TYR A 94 -2.66 10.08 -7.28
N THR A 95 -3.69 9.32 -7.62
CA THR A 95 -3.65 7.86 -7.72
C THR A 95 -4.08 7.44 -9.11
N GLU A 96 -3.33 6.56 -9.76
CA GLU A 96 -3.72 5.91 -11.01
C GLU A 96 -4.11 4.46 -10.75
N LYS A 97 -5.26 4.04 -11.30
CA LYS A 97 -5.74 2.65 -11.28
C LYS A 97 -5.75 2.10 -12.70
N GLU A 98 -5.19 0.92 -12.89
CA GLU A 98 -5.25 0.19 -14.15
C GLU A 98 -6.29 -0.93 -14.05
N TYR A 99 -7.02 -1.19 -15.13
CA TYR A 99 -8.11 -2.15 -15.19
C TYR A 99 -7.84 -3.23 -16.23
N ASP A 100 -8.26 -4.45 -15.93
CA ASP A 100 -8.30 -5.54 -16.90
C ASP A 100 -9.54 -5.43 -17.81
N LYS A 101 -9.65 -6.36 -18.77
CA LYS A 101 -10.81 -6.46 -19.69
C LYS A 101 -12.16 -6.68 -19.00
N PHE A 102 -12.19 -7.09 -17.74
CA PHE A 102 -13.38 -7.33 -16.93
C PHE A 102 -13.71 -6.16 -16.00
N LYS A 103 -13.00 -5.03 -16.12
CA LYS A 103 -13.10 -3.84 -15.27
C LYS A 103 -12.63 -4.06 -13.82
N THR A 104 -11.83 -5.10 -13.58
CA THR A 104 -11.19 -5.34 -12.28
C THR A 104 -9.94 -4.49 -12.17
N VAL A 105 -9.73 -3.81 -11.04
CA VAL A 105 -8.47 -3.08 -10.78
C VAL A 105 -7.35 -4.11 -10.60
N ILE A 106 -6.31 -4.00 -11.42
CA ILE A 106 -5.14 -4.89 -11.41
C ILE A 106 -3.89 -4.23 -10.88
N SER A 107 -3.83 -2.89 -10.90
CA SER A 107 -2.71 -2.12 -10.37
C SER A 107 -3.19 -0.77 -9.85
N VAL A 108 -2.55 -0.29 -8.79
CA VAL A 108 -2.74 1.05 -8.22
C VAL A 108 -1.39 1.69 -8.03
N THR A 109 -1.19 2.88 -8.59
CA THR A 109 0.05 3.67 -8.45
C THR A 109 -0.26 4.99 -7.78
N TYR A 110 0.51 5.34 -6.75
CA TYR A 110 0.34 6.54 -5.95
C TYR A 110 1.45 7.54 -6.25
N PHE A 111 1.07 8.79 -6.47
CA PHE A 111 1.98 9.86 -6.87
C PHE A 111 1.93 11.03 -5.88
N THR A 112 3.08 11.62 -5.65
CA THR A 112 3.21 12.92 -4.98
C THR A 112 2.73 14.04 -5.91
N LYS A 113 2.53 15.25 -5.39
CA LYS A 113 2.12 16.42 -6.16
C LYS A 113 3.09 16.82 -7.30
N ASP A 114 4.36 16.47 -7.16
CA ASP A 114 5.41 16.70 -8.17
C ASP A 114 5.57 15.52 -9.14
N GLY A 115 4.61 14.59 -9.14
CA GLY A 115 4.54 13.48 -10.10
C GLY A 115 5.48 12.31 -9.82
N LYS A 116 6.14 12.27 -8.68
CA LYS A 116 7.00 11.14 -8.30
C LYS A 116 6.16 10.00 -7.72
N ILE A 117 6.46 8.78 -8.15
CA ILE A 117 5.85 7.58 -7.56
C ILE A 117 6.39 7.40 -6.14
N TYR A 118 5.51 7.18 -5.15
CA TYR A 118 5.90 6.81 -3.80
C TYR A 118 5.42 5.41 -3.39
N ASN A 119 4.42 4.87 -4.08
CA ASN A 119 3.96 3.49 -3.92
C ASN A 119 3.33 2.96 -5.21
N LYS A 120 3.44 1.66 -5.45
CA LYS A 120 2.68 0.96 -6.49
C LYS A 120 2.30 -0.42 -5.96
N GLU A 121 1.08 -0.87 -6.27
CA GLU A 121 0.52 -2.14 -5.84
C GLU A 121 -0.06 -2.88 -7.04
N ASP A 122 0.29 -4.17 -7.21
CA ASP A 122 -0.40 -5.08 -8.10
C ASP A 122 -1.42 -5.88 -7.27
N LEU A 123 -2.62 -6.04 -7.81
CA LEU A 123 -3.74 -6.71 -7.15
C LEU A 123 -4.03 -8.07 -7.82
N ASP A 124 -4.59 -8.99 -7.05
CA ASP A 124 -5.18 -10.21 -7.58
C ASP A 124 -6.64 -9.95 -8.05
N SER A 125 -7.27 -10.97 -8.64
CA SER A 125 -8.65 -10.88 -9.14
C SER A 125 -9.71 -10.67 -8.05
N LYS A 126 -9.34 -10.79 -6.77
CA LYS A 126 -10.20 -10.51 -5.60
C LYS A 126 -9.95 -9.12 -5.01
N GLY A 127 -9.03 -8.33 -5.59
CA GLY A 127 -8.64 -7.02 -5.09
C GLY A 127 -7.62 -7.04 -3.96
N ASN A 128 -7.04 -8.19 -3.61
CA ASN A 128 -6.00 -8.25 -2.60
C ASN A 128 -4.64 -7.87 -3.20
N ILE A 129 -3.83 -7.16 -2.43
CA ILE A 129 -2.46 -6.82 -2.83
C ILE A 129 -1.65 -8.12 -2.99
N LYS A 130 -1.15 -8.35 -4.19
CA LYS A 130 -0.25 -9.46 -4.55
C LYS A 130 1.21 -9.03 -4.48
N LYS A 131 1.49 -7.78 -4.86
CA LYS A 131 2.84 -7.21 -4.86
C LYS A 131 2.78 -5.72 -4.54
N THR A 132 3.69 -5.25 -3.70
CA THR A 132 3.92 -3.82 -3.43
C THR A 132 5.33 -3.46 -3.87
N TYR A 133 5.47 -2.35 -4.60
CA TYR A 133 6.76 -1.80 -5.00
C TYR A 133 7.14 -0.67 -4.04
N ILE A 134 8.37 -0.71 -3.54
CA ILE A 134 8.91 0.26 -2.59
C ILE A 134 9.67 1.32 -3.38
N TYR A 135 9.30 2.59 -3.19
CA TYR A 135 9.97 3.71 -3.83
C TYR A 135 10.66 4.61 -2.79
N LYS A 136 11.81 5.15 -3.18
CA LYS A 136 12.52 6.16 -2.43
C LYS A 136 12.89 7.30 -3.36
N ASN A 137 12.42 8.52 -3.08
CA ASN A 137 12.62 9.71 -3.93
C ASN A 137 12.13 9.54 -5.38
N GLY A 138 11.12 8.71 -5.63
CA GLY A 138 10.59 8.44 -6.97
C GLY A 138 11.26 7.29 -7.72
N GLU A 139 12.32 6.71 -7.18
CA GLU A 139 13.03 5.56 -7.75
C GLU A 139 12.66 4.27 -7.03
N MET A 140 12.49 3.18 -7.77
CA MET A 140 12.17 1.88 -7.18
C MET A 140 13.37 1.37 -6.37
N ASN A 141 13.14 1.09 -5.08
CA ASN A 141 14.16 0.63 -4.14
C ASN A 141 14.05 -0.87 -3.81
N GLY A 142 12.92 -1.49 -4.14
CA GLY A 142 12.66 -2.89 -3.90
C GLY A 142 11.19 -3.23 -4.10
N TYR A 143 10.80 -4.45 -3.72
CA TYR A 143 9.40 -4.87 -3.78
C TYR A 143 9.11 -5.98 -2.77
N ILE A 144 7.84 -6.13 -2.40
CA ILE A 144 7.32 -7.19 -1.53
C ILE A 144 6.31 -8.02 -2.31
N ILE A 145 6.43 -9.34 -2.26
CA ILE A 145 5.45 -10.29 -2.80
C ILE A 145 4.71 -10.93 -1.63
N PHE A 146 3.38 -10.97 -1.72
CA PHE A 146 2.51 -11.58 -0.72
C PHE A 146 1.98 -12.93 -1.22
N ASP A 147 2.12 -13.98 -0.39
CA ASP A 147 1.39 -15.23 -0.52
C ASP A 147 0.23 -15.24 0.49
N ARG A 148 -0.90 -15.85 0.12
CA ARG A 148 -2.11 -15.82 0.94
C ARG A 148 -2.67 -17.21 1.18
N TYR A 149 -3.36 -17.34 2.29
CA TYR A 149 -4.26 -18.45 2.53
C TYR A 149 -5.51 -18.37 1.63
N ALA A 150 -6.25 -19.47 1.52
CA ALA A 150 -7.48 -19.52 0.73
C ALA A 150 -8.55 -18.50 1.19
N ASP A 151 -8.53 -18.11 2.47
CA ASP A 151 -9.39 -17.10 3.10
C ASP A 151 -8.92 -15.65 2.89
N SER A 152 -7.93 -15.44 2.00
CA SER A 152 -7.30 -14.15 1.65
C SER A 152 -6.41 -13.54 2.74
N ASN A 153 -6.29 -14.12 3.94
CA ASN A 153 -5.30 -13.68 4.92
C ASN A 153 -3.87 -13.86 4.41
N VAL A 154 -2.96 -12.94 4.75
CA VAL A 154 -1.56 -13.05 4.36
C VAL A 154 -0.92 -14.24 5.07
N LYS A 155 -0.30 -15.12 4.29
CA LYS A 155 0.46 -16.29 4.77
C LYS A 155 1.95 -15.97 4.87
N SER A 156 2.49 -15.26 3.86
CA SER A 156 3.87 -14.79 3.87
C SER A 156 4.04 -13.51 3.06
N ALA A 157 5.13 -12.78 3.38
CA ALA A 157 5.63 -11.65 2.63
C ALA A 157 7.12 -11.86 2.36
N SER A 158 7.52 -11.78 1.10
CA SER A 158 8.91 -11.87 0.64
C SER A 158 9.35 -10.52 0.11
N GLU A 159 10.29 -9.89 0.78
CA GLU A 159 10.88 -8.61 0.40
C GLU A 159 12.18 -8.84 -0.39
N TYR A 160 12.31 -8.09 -1.48
CA TYR A 160 13.44 -8.14 -2.40
C TYR A 160 14.00 -6.75 -2.64
N ALA A 161 15.31 -6.65 -2.77
CA ALA A 161 15.97 -5.47 -3.31
C ALA A 161 15.68 -5.33 -4.83
N VAL A 162 16.00 -4.17 -5.40
CA VAL A 162 15.84 -3.89 -6.85
C VAL A 162 16.49 -4.95 -7.74
N ASN A 163 17.64 -5.46 -7.34
CA ASN A 163 18.37 -6.49 -8.08
C ASN A 163 17.81 -7.91 -7.93
N GLY A 164 16.65 -8.07 -7.25
CA GLY A 164 16.00 -9.34 -7.03
C GLY A 164 16.56 -10.20 -5.89
N LYS A 165 17.59 -9.74 -5.17
CA LYS A 165 18.09 -10.43 -3.98
C LYS A 165 17.09 -10.34 -2.83
N SER A 166 16.92 -11.43 -2.08
CA SER A 166 16.07 -11.48 -0.88
C SER A 166 16.64 -10.56 0.20
N VAL A 167 15.75 -9.79 0.85
CA VAL A 167 16.07 -8.92 1.99
C VAL A 167 15.44 -9.49 3.25
N CYS A 168 14.15 -9.83 3.18
CA CYS A 168 13.40 -10.32 4.32
C CYS A 168 12.32 -11.31 3.86
N TYR A 169 12.06 -12.32 4.68
CA TYR A 169 10.94 -13.24 4.51
C TYR A 169 10.17 -13.36 5.82
N THR A 170 8.92 -12.93 5.81
CA THR A 170 8.03 -12.96 6.98
C THR A 170 6.92 -13.98 6.74
N THR A 171 6.64 -14.83 7.73
CA THR A 171 5.46 -15.68 7.74
C THR A 171 4.49 -15.25 8.82
N TYR A 172 3.21 -15.48 8.58
CA TYR A 172 2.14 -15.12 9.49
C TYR A 172 1.32 -16.35 9.88
N THR A 173 0.77 -16.31 11.07
CA THR A 173 -0.28 -17.25 11.51
C THR A 173 -1.57 -16.97 10.74
N ARG A 174 -2.54 -17.89 10.77
CA ARG A 174 -3.80 -17.71 10.06
C ARG A 174 -4.62 -16.51 10.57
N ASN A 175 -4.45 -16.11 11.82
CA ASN A 175 -5.05 -14.89 12.40
C ASN A 175 -4.19 -13.63 12.27
N GLY A 176 -3.22 -13.62 11.33
CA GLY A 176 -2.45 -12.44 10.91
C GLY A 176 -1.28 -12.06 11.80
N LYS A 177 -0.94 -12.84 12.84
CA LYS A 177 0.22 -12.55 13.69
C LYS A 177 1.51 -13.02 13.03
N THR A 178 2.59 -12.27 13.20
CA THR A 178 3.91 -12.64 12.71
C THR A 178 4.38 -13.94 13.39
N ALA A 179 4.61 -14.99 12.60
CA ALA A 179 5.11 -16.27 13.10
C ALA A 179 6.65 -16.33 13.07
N GLN A 180 7.24 -15.85 11.97
CA GLN A 180 8.69 -15.89 11.78
C GLN A 180 9.14 -14.75 10.87
N ILE A 181 10.35 -14.22 11.12
CA ILE A 181 11.07 -13.30 10.24
C ILE A 181 12.44 -13.93 9.93
N LYS A 182 12.79 -14.06 8.65
CA LYS A 182 14.15 -14.37 8.18
C LYS A 182 14.73 -13.11 7.54
N LYS A 183 15.93 -12.72 7.95
CA LYS A 183 16.70 -11.65 7.30
C LYS A 183 17.83 -12.27 6.48
N PHE A 184 18.14 -11.63 5.37
CA PHE A 184 19.20 -12.04 4.47
C PHE A 184 20.23 -10.92 4.37
N ASP A 185 21.50 -11.31 4.22
CA ASP A 185 22.58 -10.38 3.97
C ASP A 185 22.58 -9.87 2.51
N LYS A 186 23.54 -8.98 2.18
CA LYS A 186 23.72 -8.43 0.82
C LYS A 186 23.95 -9.52 -0.27
N ASP A 187 24.33 -10.74 0.10
CA ASP A 187 24.59 -11.84 -0.80
C ASP A 187 23.42 -12.80 -0.92
N GLY A 188 22.35 -12.58 -0.14
CA GLY A 188 21.12 -13.36 -0.11
C GLY A 188 21.24 -14.61 0.78
N ILE A 189 22.25 -14.65 1.66
CA ILE A 189 22.46 -15.71 2.67
C ILE A 189 21.66 -15.33 3.92
N ILE A 190 21.09 -16.32 4.60
CA ILE A 190 20.35 -16.08 5.85
C ILE A 190 21.31 -15.51 6.91
N GLU A 191 21.04 -14.29 7.35
CA GLU A 191 21.76 -13.63 8.43
C GLU A 191 21.16 -13.99 9.79
N SER A 192 19.83 -13.98 9.89
CA SER A 192 19.13 -14.29 11.14
C SER A 192 17.72 -14.78 10.93
N ILE A 193 17.20 -15.52 11.90
CA ILE A 193 15.83 -16.00 11.96
C ILE A 193 15.25 -15.65 13.33
N LYS A 194 14.10 -14.93 13.36
CA LYS A 194 13.34 -14.69 14.58
C LYS A 194 12.01 -15.44 14.51
N LYS A 195 11.75 -16.34 15.47
CA LYS A 195 10.50 -17.09 15.62
C LYS A 195 9.72 -16.56 16.82
N PHE A 196 8.43 -16.30 16.63
CA PHE A 196 7.57 -15.75 17.67
C PHE A 196 6.69 -16.85 18.28
N ARG A 197 6.49 -16.78 19.59
CA ARG A 197 5.66 -17.71 20.34
C ARG A 197 4.42 -17.01 20.92
N TYR A 198 3.25 -17.60 20.72
CA TYR A 198 1.98 -17.09 21.20
C TYR A 198 1.29 -18.10 22.12
N LYS A 199 0.59 -17.59 23.14
CA LYS A 199 -0.31 -18.37 24.01
C LYS A 199 -1.60 -17.57 24.18
N ASN A 200 -2.75 -18.17 23.88
CA ASN A 200 -4.05 -17.50 23.92
C ASN A 200 -4.01 -16.13 23.18
N ASP A 201 -3.42 -16.13 22.00
CA ASP A 201 -3.25 -14.94 21.17
C ASP A 201 -2.32 -13.83 21.73
N ALA A 202 -1.80 -13.94 22.93
CA ALA A 202 -0.78 -13.04 23.46
C ALA A 202 0.62 -13.48 23.03
N LEU A 203 1.49 -12.52 22.69
CA LEU A 203 2.90 -12.76 22.44
C LEU A 203 3.57 -13.08 23.77
N VAL A 204 4.13 -14.30 23.91
CA VAL A 204 4.78 -14.75 25.15
C VAL A 204 6.28 -14.89 25.02
N GLY A 205 6.84 -14.81 23.81
CA GLY A 205 8.30 -14.86 23.62
C GLY A 205 8.71 -14.91 22.17
N ALA A 206 10.03 -14.87 21.95
CA ALA A 206 10.65 -15.04 20.65
C ALA A 206 12.02 -15.69 20.79
N ASP A 207 12.41 -16.50 19.79
CA ASP A 207 13.72 -17.11 19.69
C ASP A 207 14.44 -16.54 18.46
N VAL A 208 15.68 -16.06 18.62
CA VAL A 208 16.53 -15.55 17.54
C VAL A 208 17.66 -16.51 17.28
N PHE A 209 17.82 -16.87 16.01
CA PHE A 209 18.87 -17.77 15.51
C PHE A 209 19.76 -16.98 14.54
N ASP A 210 21.02 -17.35 14.43
CA ASP A 210 21.92 -16.88 13.36
C ASP A 210 21.71 -17.66 12.04
N GLY A 211 22.53 -17.35 11.04
CA GLY A 211 22.49 -17.99 9.73
C GLY A 211 22.85 -19.50 9.77
N GLU A 212 23.55 -19.96 10.79
CA GLU A 212 23.89 -21.38 11.03
C GLU A 212 22.82 -22.11 11.85
N PHE A 213 21.68 -21.44 12.13
CA PHE A 213 20.57 -21.93 12.97
C PHE A 213 20.94 -22.16 14.45
N LEU A 214 22.03 -21.56 14.92
CA LEU A 214 22.38 -21.54 16.33
C LEU A 214 21.57 -20.46 17.04
N ILE A 215 21.06 -20.78 18.25
CA ILE A 215 20.28 -19.83 19.02
C ILE A 215 21.20 -18.73 19.54
N LYS A 216 20.78 -17.47 19.40
CA LYS A 216 21.48 -16.28 19.90
C LYS A 216 20.76 -15.66 21.07
N GLU A 217 19.45 -15.61 20.99
CA GLU A 217 18.60 -14.92 21.97
C GLU A 217 17.32 -15.70 22.21
N LYS A 218 16.90 -15.77 23.47
CA LYS A 218 15.54 -16.18 23.88
C LYS A 218 14.88 -15.04 24.64
N TRP A 219 13.77 -14.56 24.11
CA TRP A 219 12.96 -13.52 24.73
C TRP A 219 11.78 -14.14 25.46
N ASP A 220 11.55 -13.67 26.68
CA ASP A 220 10.38 -13.97 27.49
C ASP A 220 9.60 -12.67 27.75
N TYR A 221 8.36 -12.62 27.29
CA TYR A 221 7.44 -11.50 27.43
C TYR A 221 6.30 -11.81 28.42
N THR A 222 6.38 -12.88 29.21
CA THR A 222 5.31 -13.32 30.10
C THR A 222 5.15 -12.45 31.34
N SER A 223 6.17 -11.67 31.69
CA SER A 223 6.18 -10.74 32.82
C SER A 223 7.02 -9.51 32.52
N GLU A 224 6.74 -8.38 33.20
CA GLU A 224 7.61 -7.20 33.18
C GLU A 224 8.55 -7.22 34.40
N PRO A 225 9.84 -6.90 34.27
CA PRO A 225 10.52 -6.60 32.99
C PRO A 225 10.62 -7.83 32.08
N TYR A 226 10.62 -7.59 30.75
CA TYR A 226 10.86 -8.64 29.76
C TYR A 226 12.28 -9.13 29.87
N LYS A 227 12.52 -10.43 29.67
CA LYS A 227 13.84 -11.04 29.77
C LYS A 227 14.35 -11.51 28.44
N CYS A 228 15.63 -11.24 28.17
CA CYS A 228 16.36 -11.79 27.03
C CYS A 228 17.57 -12.58 27.54
N THR A 229 17.64 -13.86 27.21
CA THR A 229 18.79 -14.71 27.47
C THR A 229 19.64 -14.82 26.21
N TYR A 230 20.90 -14.43 26.30
CA TYR A 230 21.91 -14.55 25.25
C TYR A 230 22.67 -15.86 25.35
N TYR A 231 23.02 -16.43 24.21
CA TYR A 231 23.70 -17.72 24.09
C TYR A 231 25.01 -17.58 23.33
N ASP A 232 26.01 -18.37 23.71
CA ASP A 232 27.26 -18.50 22.97
C ASP A 232 27.17 -19.56 21.84
N LYS A 233 28.30 -19.79 21.15
CA LYS A 233 28.38 -20.77 20.07
C LYS A 233 28.22 -22.24 20.56
N SER A 234 28.48 -22.50 21.84
CA SER A 234 28.25 -23.82 22.46
C SER A 234 26.80 -24.02 22.89
N GLN A 235 25.93 -23.05 22.62
CA GLN A 235 24.51 -23.01 23.02
C GLN A 235 24.31 -22.94 24.54
N GLU A 236 25.30 -22.45 25.25
CA GLU A 236 25.21 -22.17 26.68
C GLU A 236 24.76 -20.73 26.93
N PRO A 237 23.85 -20.50 27.91
CA PRO A 237 23.43 -19.15 28.28
C PRO A 237 24.57 -18.37 28.93
N THR A 238 24.86 -17.18 28.44
CA THR A 238 25.96 -16.32 28.92
C THR A 238 25.49 -15.14 29.72
N VAL A 239 24.46 -14.43 29.24
CA VAL A 239 23.94 -13.21 29.84
C VAL A 239 22.41 -13.23 29.85
N ILE A 240 21.82 -12.70 30.92
CA ILE A 240 20.39 -12.38 30.97
C ILE A 240 20.28 -10.85 31.10
N ALA A 241 19.54 -10.22 30.19
CA ALA A 241 19.20 -8.81 30.24
C ALA A 241 17.69 -8.60 30.46
N GLU A 242 17.36 -7.55 31.18
CA GLU A 242 15.98 -7.14 31.43
C GLU A 242 15.65 -5.86 30.69
N PHE A 243 14.44 -5.76 30.17
CA PHE A 243 13.97 -4.66 29.33
C PHE A 243 12.59 -4.18 29.79
N ASP A 244 12.32 -2.88 29.68
CA ASP A 244 10.98 -2.34 29.85
C ASP A 244 10.10 -2.66 28.61
N LYS A 245 8.81 -2.31 28.71
CA LYS A 245 7.84 -2.47 27.59
C LYS A 245 8.17 -1.68 26.33
N ASN A 246 9.02 -0.66 26.42
CA ASN A 246 9.46 0.17 25.30
C ASN A 246 10.73 -0.39 24.63
N GLY A 247 11.32 -1.47 25.20
CA GLY A 247 12.54 -2.08 24.70
C GLY A 247 13.83 -1.44 25.25
N ASN A 248 13.75 -0.56 26.27
CA ASN A 248 14.93 -0.01 26.91
C ASN A 248 15.51 -1.04 27.89
N LYS A 249 16.83 -1.26 27.81
CA LYS A 249 17.55 -2.17 28.71
C LYS A 249 17.59 -1.58 30.10
N LEU A 250 17.13 -2.33 31.11
CA LEU A 250 17.10 -1.95 32.51
C LEU A 250 18.30 -2.50 33.28
N SER A 251 18.66 -3.77 33.07
CA SER A 251 19.72 -4.46 33.75
C SER A 251 20.32 -5.57 32.88
N GLU A 252 21.50 -6.06 33.27
CA GLU A 252 22.06 -7.30 32.76
C GLU A 252 22.92 -8.00 33.84
N TYR A 253 22.97 -9.32 33.80
CA TYR A 253 23.77 -10.15 34.68
C TYR A 253 24.22 -11.44 34.01
N SER A 254 25.29 -12.06 34.50
CA SER A 254 25.76 -13.36 34.01
C SER A 254 24.73 -14.44 34.27
N ALA A 255 24.46 -15.29 33.26
CA ALA A 255 23.53 -16.42 33.39
C ALA A 255 24.09 -17.53 34.32
N ASN A 256 25.40 -17.57 34.55
CA ASN A 256 26.11 -18.59 35.35
C ASN A 256 26.23 -18.27 36.84
N HIS A 257 25.65 -17.16 37.33
CA HIS A 257 25.52 -16.89 38.73
C HIS A 257 24.23 -17.50 39.30
N LYS A 258 24.35 -18.75 39.75
CA LYS A 258 23.46 -19.36 40.75
C LYS A 258 24.15 -19.35 42.09
#